data_20e3aefdfbfea941012d03959277cb54
#
_entry.id   20e3aefdfbfea941012d03959277cb54
#
_cell.length_a   1.000
_cell.length_b   1.000
_cell.length_c   1.000
_cell.angle_alpha   90.00
_cell.angle_beta   90.00
_cell.angle_gamma   90.00
#
_symmetry.space_group_name_H-M   'P 1'
#
loop_
_entity.id
_entity.type
_entity.pdbx_description
1 polymer ?
#
loop_
_entity_poly.entity_id
_entity_poly.type
_entity_poly.pdbx_seq_one_letter_code
_entity_poly.pdbx_strand_id
1 'polypeptide(L)'
;MTLSLFPADSLPAEIIDDGAVLLRGFAAAEEQRWVAEVTALQTRAAFRTMQVPGGKFMSVAITNAGGWGWISDLQGYRYSAVDPQTGKPWPAIPAFLGEQAARAAALAGYQGFAPDACLINRYQPGARMGLHRDQDEHDFAAPIVSVSLGLPCRFL
;
A
#
# COMPACT_ATOMS: atom_id res chain seq x y z
N MET A 1 2.70 -24.47 22.26
CA MET A 1 3.66 -24.41 21.16
C MET A 1 2.98 -24.92 19.91
N THR A 2 2.47 -24.04 19.08
CA THR A 2 1.87 -24.42 17.77
C THR A 2 3.03 -24.43 16.77
N LEU A 3 3.48 -25.62 16.38
CA LEU A 3 4.44 -25.79 15.29
C LEU A 3 3.75 -25.37 14.01
N SER A 4 4.26 -24.33 13.34
CA SER A 4 3.87 -24.00 11.97
C SER A 4 4.25 -25.21 11.09
N LEU A 5 3.26 -25.84 10.46
CA LEU A 5 3.43 -26.98 9.57
C LEU A 5 4.11 -26.62 8.24
N PHE A 6 4.35 -25.33 7.99
CA PHE A 6 5.01 -24.86 6.78
C PHE A 6 6.22 -23.98 7.15
N PRO A 7 7.39 -24.19 6.53
CA PRO A 7 8.51 -23.28 6.63
C PRO A 7 8.09 -21.87 6.17
N ALA A 8 8.56 -20.82 6.84
CA ALA A 8 8.24 -19.44 6.50
C ALA A 8 8.61 -19.04 5.05
N ASP A 9 9.45 -19.84 4.39
CA ASP A 9 9.94 -19.61 3.03
C ASP A 9 9.10 -20.30 1.94
N SER A 10 8.00 -20.98 2.29
CA SER A 10 7.14 -21.74 1.37
C SER A 10 5.68 -21.27 1.38
N LEU A 11 5.44 -19.96 1.48
CA LEU A 11 4.10 -19.44 1.22
C LEU A 11 3.76 -19.73 -0.24
N PRO A 12 2.68 -20.49 -0.53
CA PRO A 12 2.34 -20.78 -1.91
C PRO A 12 1.97 -19.48 -2.64
N ALA A 13 2.77 -19.12 -3.63
CA ALA A 13 2.43 -18.06 -4.56
C ALA A 13 1.35 -18.59 -5.51
N GLU A 14 0.20 -17.97 -5.49
CA GLU A 14 -0.92 -18.28 -6.38
C GLU A 14 -0.93 -17.29 -7.54
N ILE A 15 -0.70 -17.75 -8.75
CA ILE A 15 -0.85 -16.93 -9.95
C ILE A 15 -2.34 -16.78 -10.21
N ILE A 16 -2.87 -15.57 -10.08
CA ILE A 16 -4.29 -15.27 -10.29
C ILE A 16 -4.57 -14.74 -11.70
N ASP A 17 -3.57 -14.11 -12.34
CA ASP A 17 -3.62 -13.67 -13.73
C ASP A 17 -2.19 -13.43 -14.24
N ASP A 18 -2.03 -13.12 -15.53
CA ASP A 18 -0.73 -12.73 -16.10
C ASP A 18 -0.21 -11.47 -15.40
N GLY A 19 0.97 -11.59 -14.79
CA GLY A 19 1.58 -10.53 -13.98
C GLY A 19 0.93 -10.30 -12.60
N ALA A 20 -0.02 -11.11 -12.17
CA ALA A 20 -0.70 -10.96 -10.88
C ALA A 20 -0.52 -12.20 -9.99
N VAL A 21 0.10 -12.03 -8.83
CA VAL A 21 0.42 -13.10 -7.87
C VAL A 21 -0.17 -12.77 -6.51
N LEU A 22 -0.83 -13.74 -5.88
CA LEU A 22 -1.36 -13.64 -4.53
C LEU A 22 -0.51 -14.46 -3.56
N LEU A 23 0.00 -13.81 -2.52
CA LEU A 23 0.75 -14.43 -1.42
C LEU A 23 -0.15 -14.54 -0.18
N ARG A 24 -0.92 -15.63 -0.08
CA ARG A 24 -1.88 -15.82 1.02
C ARG A 24 -1.17 -15.94 2.36
N GLY A 25 -1.61 -15.13 3.33
CA GLY A 25 -1.10 -15.17 4.70
C GLY A 25 0.29 -14.55 4.87
N PHE A 26 0.86 -13.93 3.84
CA PHE A 26 2.20 -13.34 3.88
C PHE A 26 2.38 -12.38 5.06
N ALA A 27 1.42 -11.51 5.32
CA ALA A 27 1.48 -10.53 6.40
C ALA A 27 0.97 -11.06 7.76
N ALA A 28 0.35 -12.23 7.80
CA ALA A 28 -0.41 -12.71 8.97
C ALA A 28 0.45 -12.88 10.22
N ALA A 29 1.66 -13.40 10.09
CA ALA A 29 2.55 -13.63 11.24
C ALA A 29 3.01 -12.33 11.93
N GLU A 30 3.04 -11.23 11.21
CA GLU A 30 3.53 -9.93 11.69
C GLU A 30 2.46 -8.82 11.59
N GLU A 31 1.18 -9.19 11.51
CA GLU A 31 0.06 -8.25 11.33
C GLU A 31 0.09 -7.09 12.35
N GLN A 32 0.36 -7.39 13.61
CA GLN A 32 0.46 -6.37 14.66
C GLN A 32 1.58 -5.36 14.38
N ARG A 33 2.69 -5.82 13.83
CA ARG A 33 3.82 -4.94 13.46
C ARG A 33 3.46 -4.06 12.27
N TRP A 34 2.81 -4.61 11.25
CA TRP A 34 2.29 -3.83 10.13
C TRP A 34 1.38 -2.69 10.61
N VAL A 35 0.42 -3.00 11.48
CA VAL A 35 -0.51 -2.03 12.04
C VAL A 35 0.21 -0.99 12.91
N ALA A 36 1.22 -1.39 13.70
CA ALA A 36 2.02 -0.48 14.51
C ALA A 36 2.81 0.52 13.65
N GLU A 37 3.44 0.08 12.57
CA GLU A 37 4.16 0.95 11.63
C GLU A 37 3.22 1.97 10.96
N VAL A 38 2.05 1.53 10.51
CA VAL A 38 1.03 2.43 9.93
C VAL A 38 0.53 3.43 10.98
N THR A 39 0.33 2.98 12.23
CA THR A 39 -0.08 3.84 13.33
C THR A 39 0.98 4.91 13.65
N ALA A 40 2.25 4.55 13.62
CA ALA A 40 3.35 5.49 13.81
C ALA A 40 3.44 6.50 12.64
N LEU A 41 3.21 6.06 11.41
CA LEU A 41 3.19 6.94 10.23
C LEU A 41 2.10 8.00 10.33
N GLN A 42 0.90 7.65 10.76
CA GLN A 42 -0.22 8.60 10.84
C GLN A 42 0.03 9.77 11.82
N THR A 43 0.94 9.62 12.77
CA THR A 43 1.32 10.74 13.66
C THR A 43 2.12 11.82 12.95
N ARG A 44 2.76 11.49 11.82
CA ARG A 44 3.58 12.40 11.00
C ARG A 44 2.88 12.83 9.72
N ALA A 45 2.04 11.96 9.16
CA ALA A 45 1.19 12.23 8.00
C ALA A 45 -0.19 11.65 8.26
N ALA A 46 -1.11 12.48 8.72
CA ALA A 46 -2.44 12.05 9.14
C ALA A 46 -3.27 11.54 7.95
N PHE A 47 -4.08 10.50 8.20
CA PHE A 47 -5.09 10.05 7.24
C PHE A 47 -6.10 11.17 6.95
N ARG A 48 -6.41 11.34 5.67
CA ARG A 48 -7.39 12.32 5.20
C ARG A 48 -8.15 11.80 4.00
N THR A 49 -9.39 12.22 3.84
CA THR A 49 -10.14 12.06 2.60
C THR A 49 -9.70 13.12 1.61
N MET A 50 -9.46 12.71 0.36
CA MET A 50 -9.05 13.61 -0.71
C MET A 50 -10.23 13.95 -1.60
N GLN A 51 -10.18 15.13 -2.21
CA GLN A 51 -11.18 15.56 -3.17
C GLN A 51 -10.83 15.04 -4.56
N VAL A 52 -11.81 14.55 -5.30
CA VAL A 52 -11.62 14.17 -6.70
C VAL A 52 -11.88 15.36 -7.64
N PRO A 53 -11.42 15.33 -8.90
CA PRO A 53 -11.62 16.44 -9.85
C PRO A 53 -13.07 16.91 -10.00
N GLY A 54 -14.05 16.01 -9.79
CA GLY A 54 -15.46 16.36 -9.77
C GLY A 54 -15.97 17.06 -8.50
N GLY A 55 -15.07 17.42 -7.57
CA GLY A 55 -15.38 18.15 -6.34
C GLY A 55 -15.92 17.30 -5.19
N LYS A 56 -16.20 16.02 -5.39
CA LYS A 56 -16.62 15.09 -4.35
C LYS A 56 -15.42 14.61 -3.53
N PHE A 57 -15.65 14.24 -2.29
CA PHE A 57 -14.63 13.60 -1.46
C PHE A 57 -14.66 12.08 -1.59
N MET A 58 -13.48 11.48 -1.56
CA MET A 58 -13.34 10.03 -1.48
C MET A 58 -13.87 9.53 -0.14
N SER A 59 -14.45 8.32 -0.11
CA SER A 59 -14.87 7.68 1.14
C SER A 59 -13.72 6.97 1.87
N VAL A 60 -12.61 6.76 1.18
CA VAL A 60 -11.39 6.14 1.71
C VAL A 60 -10.47 7.23 2.23
N ALA A 61 -9.97 7.07 3.43
CA ALA A 61 -8.97 7.95 3.99
C ALA A 61 -7.57 7.47 3.57
N ILE A 62 -6.71 8.40 3.15
CA ILE A 62 -5.42 8.12 2.53
C ILE A 62 -4.32 8.84 3.28
N THR A 63 -3.17 8.20 3.39
CA THR A 63 -1.88 8.83 3.73
C THR A 63 -0.77 8.20 2.90
N ASN A 64 0.42 8.81 2.93
CA ASN A 64 1.56 8.39 2.13
C ASN A 64 2.84 8.36 2.97
N ALA A 65 3.82 7.58 2.49
CA ALA A 65 5.21 7.60 2.92
C ALA A 65 6.12 7.37 1.70
N GLY A 66 7.35 7.84 1.78
CA GLY A 66 8.35 7.69 0.73
C GLY A 66 8.81 9.00 0.12
N GLY A 67 9.55 8.93 -0.97
CA GLY A 67 9.96 10.09 -1.77
C GLY A 67 8.79 10.75 -2.49
N TRP A 68 7.73 9.98 -2.74
CA TRP A 68 6.54 10.41 -3.44
C TRP A 68 5.28 9.97 -2.71
N GLY A 69 4.24 10.79 -2.77
CA GLY A 69 2.91 10.46 -2.28
C GLY A 69 1.85 10.76 -3.32
N TRP A 70 0.92 9.81 -3.50
CA TRP A 70 -0.20 10.01 -4.39
C TRP A 70 -1.21 10.98 -3.77
N ILE A 71 -1.65 11.96 -4.55
CA ILE A 71 -2.60 12.98 -4.13
C ILE A 71 -3.69 13.18 -5.17
N SER A 72 -4.84 13.63 -4.71
CA SER A 72 -6.01 13.97 -5.51
C SER A 72 -6.62 15.28 -5.02
N ASP A 73 -6.92 16.16 -5.95
CA ASP A 73 -7.64 17.41 -5.72
C ASP A 73 -8.41 17.82 -6.99
N LEU A 74 -8.92 19.05 -7.03
CA LEU A 74 -9.64 19.59 -8.20
C LEU A 74 -8.78 19.66 -9.47
N GLN A 75 -7.45 19.62 -9.34
CA GLN A 75 -6.53 19.65 -10.47
C GLN A 75 -6.24 18.25 -11.05
N GLY A 76 -6.62 17.19 -10.36
CA GLY A 76 -6.44 15.81 -10.82
C GLY A 76 -5.67 14.92 -9.85
N TYR A 77 -5.28 13.79 -10.39
CA TYR A 77 -4.48 12.76 -9.69
C TYR A 77 -3.02 12.93 -10.07
N ARG A 78 -2.12 12.80 -9.09
CA ARG A 78 -0.68 12.89 -9.33
C ARG A 78 0.16 12.42 -8.15
N TYR A 79 1.40 12.10 -8.40
CA TYR A 79 2.43 11.98 -7.37
C TYR A 79 3.02 13.35 -7.02
N SER A 80 3.30 13.57 -5.75
CA SER A 80 3.94 14.78 -5.23
C SER A 80 5.01 14.42 -4.20
N ALA A 81 6.17 15.04 -4.28
CA ALA A 81 7.23 14.87 -3.28
C ALA A 81 6.90 15.59 -1.95
N VAL A 82 5.91 16.48 -1.98
CA VAL A 82 5.52 17.31 -0.84
C VAL A 82 4.06 17.04 -0.51
N ASP A 83 3.79 16.86 0.77
CA ASP A 83 2.43 16.80 1.29
C ASP A 83 1.77 18.18 1.19
N PRO A 84 0.72 18.35 0.37
CA PRO A 84 0.11 19.67 0.16
C PRO A 84 -0.56 20.23 1.42
N GLN A 85 -0.87 19.41 2.42
CA GLN A 85 -1.48 19.87 3.66
C GLN A 85 -0.46 20.49 4.62
N THR A 86 0.76 19.94 4.65
CA THR A 86 1.80 20.36 5.59
C THR A 86 2.88 21.21 4.96
N GLY A 87 3.01 21.16 3.61
CA GLY A 87 4.11 21.77 2.87
C GLY A 87 5.47 21.10 3.10
N LYS A 88 5.49 19.90 3.71
CA LYS A 88 6.71 19.16 4.05
C LYS A 88 6.82 17.89 3.19
N PRO A 89 8.04 17.33 3.02
CA PRO A 89 8.20 16.01 2.45
C PRO A 89 7.39 14.95 3.24
N TRP A 90 6.96 13.91 2.54
CA TRP A 90 6.34 12.77 3.18
C TRP A 90 7.31 12.07 4.15
N PRO A 91 6.83 11.43 5.22
CA PRO A 91 7.71 10.62 6.08
C PRO A 91 8.33 9.50 5.26
N ALA A 92 9.56 9.11 5.58
CA ALA A 92 10.21 7.98 4.94
C ALA A 92 9.38 6.70 5.11
N ILE A 93 9.43 5.80 4.14
CA ILE A 93 8.87 4.44 4.28
C ILE A 93 9.59 3.76 5.45
N PRO A 94 8.88 3.24 6.46
CA PRO A 94 9.52 2.46 7.52
C PRO A 94 10.31 1.29 6.94
N ALA A 95 11.52 1.05 7.46
CA ALA A 95 12.40 0.00 6.95
C ALA A 95 11.69 -1.36 6.86
N PHE A 96 10.92 -1.71 7.89
CA PHE A 96 10.13 -2.94 7.90
C PHE A 96 9.17 -3.03 6.71
N LEU A 97 8.42 -1.99 6.39
CA LEU A 97 7.47 -2.01 5.26
C LEU A 97 8.20 -2.17 3.93
N GLY A 98 9.30 -1.46 3.74
CA GLY A 98 10.14 -1.58 2.55
C GLY A 98 10.74 -2.97 2.37
N GLU A 99 11.29 -3.55 3.43
CA GLU A 99 11.86 -4.90 3.44
C GLU A 99 10.80 -5.96 3.11
N GLN A 100 9.61 -5.86 3.70
CA GLN A 100 8.52 -6.80 3.43
C GLN A 100 7.99 -6.65 2.00
N ALA A 101 7.90 -5.44 1.48
CA ALA A 101 7.52 -5.22 0.08
C ALA A 101 8.54 -5.82 -0.89
N ALA A 102 9.85 -5.62 -0.63
CA ALA A 102 10.91 -6.23 -1.42
C ALA A 102 10.88 -7.77 -1.37
N ARG A 103 10.62 -8.34 -0.19
CA ARG A 103 10.47 -9.79 -0.01
C ARG A 103 9.26 -10.35 -0.75
N ALA A 104 8.11 -9.67 -0.68
CA ALA A 104 6.91 -10.08 -1.41
C ALA A 104 7.13 -10.02 -2.93
N ALA A 105 7.73 -8.96 -3.43
CA ALA A 105 8.09 -8.81 -4.83
C ALA A 105 9.04 -9.93 -5.30
N ALA A 106 10.07 -10.25 -4.51
CA ALA A 106 11.00 -11.33 -4.83
C ALA A 106 10.33 -12.71 -4.92
N LEU A 107 9.36 -13.00 -4.03
CA LEU A 107 8.56 -14.23 -4.08
C LEU A 107 7.66 -14.30 -5.32
N ALA A 108 7.28 -13.15 -5.87
CA ALA A 108 6.54 -13.05 -7.13
C ALA A 108 7.45 -12.99 -8.39
N GLY A 109 8.77 -13.12 -8.22
CA GLY A 109 9.74 -13.13 -9.33
C GLY A 109 10.41 -11.79 -9.64
N TYR A 110 10.09 -10.72 -8.89
CA TYR A 110 10.68 -9.39 -9.08
C TYR A 110 11.82 -9.15 -8.10
N GLN A 111 13.05 -9.38 -8.55
CA GLN A 111 14.24 -9.20 -7.72
C GLN A 111 14.68 -7.73 -7.64
N GLY A 112 15.20 -7.32 -6.49
CA GLY A 112 15.77 -5.98 -6.30
C GLY A 112 14.74 -4.87 -6.22
N PHE A 113 13.46 -5.18 -5.99
CA PHE A 113 12.42 -4.17 -5.82
C PHE A 113 12.69 -3.30 -4.60
N ALA A 114 12.67 -1.99 -4.81
CA ALA A 114 12.82 -0.98 -3.76
C ALA A 114 11.74 0.09 -3.96
N PRO A 115 10.66 0.09 -3.14
CA PRO A 115 9.58 1.06 -3.30
C PRO A 115 10.05 2.47 -2.95
N ASP A 116 9.71 3.44 -3.76
CA ASP A 116 9.94 4.87 -3.54
C ASP A 116 8.68 5.61 -3.06
N ALA A 117 7.52 4.98 -3.20
CA ALA A 117 6.22 5.45 -2.74
C ALA A 117 5.47 4.35 -1.97
N CYS A 118 4.76 4.73 -0.93
CA CYS A 118 3.89 3.85 -0.16
C CYS A 118 2.56 4.57 0.10
N LEU A 119 1.54 4.21 -0.68
CA LEU A 119 0.17 4.67 -0.50
C LEU A 119 -0.54 3.81 0.53
N ILE A 120 -1.13 4.42 1.55
CA ILE A 120 -1.85 3.71 2.60
C ILE A 120 -3.31 4.14 2.60
N ASN A 121 -4.18 3.17 2.34
CA ASN A 121 -5.63 3.34 2.31
C ASN A 121 -6.26 2.81 3.59
N ARG A 122 -7.10 3.60 4.24
CA ARG A 122 -7.90 3.18 5.39
C ARG A 122 -9.38 3.14 5.03
N TYR A 123 -9.93 1.94 5.03
CA TYR A 123 -11.34 1.68 4.78
C TYR A 123 -12.10 1.57 6.09
N GLN A 124 -13.09 2.41 6.29
CA GLN A 124 -14.10 2.25 7.34
C GLN A 124 -15.29 1.47 6.79
N PRO A 125 -16.14 0.86 7.66
CA PRO A 125 -17.34 0.20 7.19
C PRO A 125 -18.17 1.09 6.26
N GLY A 126 -18.49 0.58 5.06
CA GLY A 126 -19.18 1.33 4.00
C GLY A 126 -18.29 2.14 3.07
N ALA A 127 -17.01 2.34 3.39
CA ALA A 127 -16.07 2.97 2.45
C ALA A 127 -15.74 2.01 1.28
N ARG A 128 -15.59 2.59 0.09
CA ARG A 128 -15.25 1.84 -1.12
C ARG A 128 -14.46 2.71 -2.08
N MET A 129 -13.60 2.07 -2.84
CA MET A 129 -12.92 2.64 -3.99
C MET A 129 -13.56 2.08 -5.26
N GLY A 130 -13.81 2.93 -6.25
CA GLY A 130 -14.33 2.49 -7.54
C GLY A 130 -13.30 1.66 -8.32
N LEU A 131 -13.75 0.90 -9.31
CA LEU A 131 -12.85 0.23 -10.24
C LEU A 131 -11.99 1.27 -10.96
N HIS A 132 -10.68 1.08 -10.95
CA HIS A 132 -9.71 1.96 -11.59
C HIS A 132 -8.49 1.14 -12.04
N ARG A 133 -7.63 1.76 -12.80
CA ARG A 133 -6.27 1.28 -13.09
C ARG A 133 -5.28 2.24 -12.47
N ASP A 134 -4.20 1.71 -11.91
CA ASP A 134 -3.04 2.48 -11.52
C ASP A 134 -2.28 2.85 -12.80
N GLN A 135 -2.44 4.09 -13.26
CA GLN A 135 -1.88 4.60 -14.53
C GLN A 135 -0.89 5.74 -14.32
N ASP A 136 -0.73 6.17 -13.07
CA ASP A 136 0.11 7.31 -12.72
C ASP A 136 1.57 6.89 -12.44
N GLU A 137 1.89 5.61 -12.65
CA GLU A 137 3.22 5.06 -12.43
C GLU A 137 4.19 5.45 -13.55
N HIS A 138 5.45 5.71 -13.19
CA HIS A 138 6.50 6.04 -14.15
C HIS A 138 7.22 4.79 -14.71
N ASP A 139 7.34 3.74 -13.90
CA ASP A 139 8.00 2.49 -14.28
C ASP A 139 7.02 1.32 -14.20
N PHE A 140 6.41 0.98 -15.32
CA PHE A 140 5.51 -0.17 -15.44
C PHE A 140 6.21 -1.54 -15.42
N ALA A 141 7.55 -1.58 -15.40
CA ALA A 141 8.30 -2.82 -15.21
C ALA A 141 8.45 -3.19 -13.73
N ALA A 142 8.31 -2.21 -12.83
CA ALA A 142 8.29 -2.44 -11.40
C ALA A 142 6.92 -2.96 -10.95
N PRO A 143 6.86 -3.90 -9.97
CA PRO A 143 5.58 -4.40 -9.46
C PRO A 143 4.94 -3.40 -8.50
N ILE A 144 3.61 -3.46 -8.38
CA ILE A 144 2.89 -2.87 -7.26
C ILE A 144 2.68 -3.97 -6.22
N VAL A 145 3.16 -3.74 -5.00
CA VAL A 145 2.95 -4.65 -3.87
C VAL A 145 1.80 -4.12 -3.02
N SER A 146 0.68 -4.83 -3.01
CA SER A 146 -0.49 -4.48 -2.19
C SER A 146 -0.62 -5.41 -1.00
N VAL A 147 -0.78 -4.85 0.20
CA VAL A 147 -0.97 -5.60 1.46
C VAL A 147 -2.31 -5.22 2.07
N SER A 148 -3.16 -6.21 2.33
CA SER A 148 -4.46 -6.03 2.99
C SER A 148 -4.39 -6.53 4.43
N LEU A 149 -4.82 -5.69 5.38
CA LEU A 149 -4.78 -5.97 6.81
C LEU A 149 -6.14 -5.72 7.46
N GLY A 150 -6.42 -6.44 8.54
CA GLY A 150 -7.61 -6.24 9.37
C GLY A 150 -8.85 -6.96 8.86
N LEU A 151 -9.96 -6.26 8.70
CA LEU A 151 -11.23 -6.89 8.32
C LEU A 151 -11.22 -7.39 6.87
N PRO A 152 -11.89 -8.53 6.60
CA PRO A 152 -12.06 -9.00 5.23
C PRO A 152 -12.74 -7.96 4.36
N CYS A 153 -12.22 -7.72 3.16
CA CYS A 153 -12.83 -6.86 2.16
C CYS A 153 -12.91 -7.60 0.83
N ARG A 154 -13.80 -7.13 -0.04
CA ARG A 154 -13.93 -7.65 -1.38
C ARG A 154 -13.03 -6.85 -2.31
N PHE A 155 -12.09 -7.54 -2.94
CA PHE A 155 -11.29 -7.04 -4.04
C PHE A 155 -11.87 -7.57 -5.35
N LEU A 156 -12.09 -6.71 -6.34
CA LEU A 156 -12.77 -7.06 -7.60
C LEU A 156 -11.80 -6.92 -8.77
#